data_f7139e509c17501a3f16b63ad80525b9
#
_entry.id   f7139e509c17501a3f16b63ad80525b9
#
_cell.length_a   1.000
_cell.length_b   1.000
_cell.length_c   1.000
_cell.angle_alpha   90.00
_cell.angle_beta   90.00
_cell.angle_gamma   90.00
#
_symmetry.space_group_name_H-M   'P 1'
#
loop_
_entity.id
_entity.type
_entity.pdbx_description
1 polymer ?
#
loop_
_entity_poly.entity_id
_entity_poly.type
_entity_poly.pdbx_seq_one_letter_code
_entity_poly.pdbx_strand_id
1 'polypeptide(L)'
;MQVFMSSTTISPNNVPKAEADSRLSAAPVPVPEDNELIRTAAKVTRDLNAPKPAIYWADFLASVAVGYGSLAGAIIIQSTGLAIVFGLIAVLALYRAGSFIHELTHVRRNALPGFHFAWNALFGVPMMIPSFMYEGIHSIHHRTKKY
;
A
#
# COMPACT_ATOMS: atom_id res chain seq x y z
N MET A 1 -12.88 -21.68 65.64
CA MET A 1 -12.28 -20.38 65.34
C MET A 1 -12.46 -20.15 63.82
N GLN A 2 -13.62 -19.56 63.46
CA GLN A 2 -13.99 -19.28 62.06
C GLN A 2 -13.62 -17.86 61.76
N VAL A 3 -12.75 -17.67 60.73
CA VAL A 3 -12.36 -16.37 60.20
C VAL A 3 -13.36 -16.01 59.11
N PHE A 4 -14.17 -14.98 59.37
CA PHE A 4 -15.09 -14.35 58.44
C PHE A 4 -14.28 -13.52 57.44
N MET A 5 -14.12 -13.97 56.20
CA MET A 5 -13.64 -13.10 55.12
C MET A 5 -14.79 -12.24 54.59
N SER A 6 -14.79 -10.97 54.90
CA SER A 6 -15.70 -9.97 54.34
C SER A 6 -15.29 -9.64 52.92
N SER A 7 -16.04 -10.14 51.95
CA SER A 7 -15.88 -9.84 50.53
C SER A 7 -16.57 -8.50 50.23
N THR A 8 -15.79 -7.42 50.08
CA THR A 8 -16.31 -6.12 49.65
C THR A 8 -16.45 -6.15 48.11
N THR A 9 -17.64 -6.45 47.64
CA THR A 9 -18.03 -6.31 46.23
C THR A 9 -18.12 -4.83 45.89
N ILE A 10 -17.14 -4.31 45.18
CA ILE A 10 -17.19 -2.96 44.60
C ILE A 10 -18.17 -3.02 43.40
N SER A 11 -19.32 -2.35 43.55
CA SER A 11 -20.32 -2.22 42.49
C SER A 11 -19.75 -1.38 41.34
N PRO A 12 -19.81 -1.84 40.07
CA PRO A 12 -19.24 -1.08 38.92
C PRO A 12 -20.02 0.18 38.53
N ASN A 13 -21.10 0.52 39.22
CA ASN A 13 -22.02 1.60 38.84
C ASN A 13 -21.82 2.94 39.59
N ASN A 14 -20.73 3.14 40.32
CA ASN A 14 -20.51 4.35 41.09
C ASN A 14 -19.31 5.21 40.65
N VAL A 15 -18.96 5.16 39.35
CA VAL A 15 -18.03 6.16 38.79
C VAL A 15 -18.84 7.37 38.35
N PRO A 16 -18.57 8.57 38.89
CA PRO A 16 -19.27 9.78 38.47
C PRO A 16 -19.12 10.00 36.97
N LYS A 17 -20.23 10.13 36.27
CA LYS A 17 -20.29 10.29 34.80
C LYS A 17 -19.40 11.44 34.27
N ALA A 18 -19.20 12.47 35.09
CA ALA A 18 -18.31 13.59 34.79
C ALA A 18 -16.82 13.22 34.73
N GLU A 19 -16.40 12.19 35.50
CA GLU A 19 -15.01 11.73 35.51
C GLU A 19 -14.72 10.73 34.38
N ALA A 20 -15.72 10.01 33.94
CA ALA A 20 -15.64 9.15 32.76
C ALA A 20 -15.57 9.99 31.46
N ASP A 21 -16.36 11.06 31.36
CA ASP A 21 -16.36 11.97 30.19
C ASP A 21 -15.06 12.78 30.07
N SER A 22 -14.43 13.16 31.20
CA SER A 22 -13.15 13.87 31.16
C SER A 22 -11.99 12.98 30.69
N ARG A 23 -12.03 11.68 30.94
CA ARG A 23 -11.01 10.72 30.50
C ARG A 23 -11.16 10.36 29.02
N LEU A 24 -12.38 10.41 28.47
CA LEU A 24 -12.66 10.17 27.04
C LEU A 24 -12.37 11.39 26.15
N SER A 25 -12.33 12.62 26.75
CA SER A 25 -12.08 13.87 26.02
C SER A 25 -10.60 14.28 25.96
N ALA A 26 -9.72 13.62 26.69
CA ALA A 26 -8.28 13.88 26.58
C ALA A 26 -7.73 13.18 25.33
N ALA A 27 -7.67 13.88 24.21
CA ALA A 27 -6.84 13.45 23.09
C ALA A 27 -5.43 13.17 23.63
N PRO A 28 -4.79 12.04 23.24
CA PRO A 28 -3.45 11.72 23.70
C PRO A 28 -2.53 12.89 23.35
N VAL A 29 -2.00 13.56 24.36
CA VAL A 29 -0.99 14.60 24.16
C VAL A 29 0.22 13.91 23.58
N PRO A 30 0.68 14.26 22.36
CA PRO A 30 1.86 13.65 21.79
C PRO A 30 3.04 13.91 22.72
N VAL A 31 3.63 12.85 23.26
CA VAL A 31 4.82 12.96 24.09
C VAL A 31 5.94 13.53 23.21
N PRO A 32 6.65 14.60 23.61
CA PRO A 32 7.69 15.22 22.78
C PRO A 32 8.76 14.25 22.30
N GLU A 33 9.07 13.21 23.08
CA GLU A 33 9.99 12.14 22.75
C GLU A 33 9.54 11.31 21.54
N ASP A 34 8.23 11.04 21.38
CA ASP A 34 7.69 10.30 20.23
C ASP A 34 7.90 11.06 18.94
N ASN A 35 7.80 12.38 18.96
CA ASN A 35 8.04 13.22 17.79
C ASN A 35 9.53 13.23 17.37
N GLU A 36 10.45 13.20 18.32
CA GLU A 36 11.89 13.09 18.01
C GLU A 36 12.26 11.73 17.45
N LEU A 37 11.73 10.66 18.03
CA LEU A 37 11.92 9.30 17.54
C LEU A 37 11.39 9.15 16.11
N ILE A 38 10.17 9.65 15.84
CA ILE A 38 9.57 9.63 14.51
C ILE A 38 10.41 10.44 13.51
N ARG A 39 10.88 11.62 13.88
CA ARG A 39 11.75 12.45 13.03
C ARG A 39 13.09 11.78 12.75
N THR A 40 13.68 11.16 13.76
CA THR A 40 14.97 10.46 13.63
C THR A 40 14.81 9.21 12.76
N ALA A 41 13.76 8.42 13.00
CA ALA A 41 13.42 7.27 12.15
C ALA A 41 13.17 7.70 10.70
N ALA A 42 12.39 8.77 10.47
CA ALA A 42 12.15 9.31 9.14
C ALA A 42 13.42 9.81 8.45
N LYS A 43 14.38 10.38 9.22
CA LYS A 43 15.66 10.83 8.68
C LYS A 43 16.56 9.66 8.29
N VAL A 44 16.62 8.62 9.13
CA VAL A 44 17.44 7.41 8.86
C VAL A 44 16.87 6.59 7.70
N THR A 45 15.54 6.51 7.57
CA THR A 45 14.89 5.75 6.50
C THR A 45 14.71 6.53 5.20
N ARG A 46 15.00 7.83 5.20
CA ARG A 46 14.80 8.71 4.04
C ARG A 46 15.56 8.23 2.79
N ASP A 47 16.79 7.80 2.95
CA ASP A 47 17.64 7.34 1.85
C ASP A 47 17.21 5.95 1.36
N LEU A 48 16.65 5.12 2.24
CA LEU A 48 16.11 3.79 1.91
C LEU A 48 14.78 3.91 1.14
N ASN A 49 14.00 4.94 1.41
CA ASN A 49 12.71 5.19 0.77
C ASN A 49 12.83 6.02 -0.52
N ALA A 50 14.03 6.47 -0.91
CA ALA A 50 14.22 7.17 -2.17
C ALA A 50 14.05 6.21 -3.35
N PRO A 51 13.10 6.45 -4.27
CA PRO A 51 12.92 5.59 -5.43
C PRO A 51 14.17 5.63 -6.30
N LYS A 52 14.67 4.44 -6.69
CA LYS A 52 15.82 4.30 -7.60
C LYS A 52 15.30 4.14 -9.04
N PRO A 53 15.35 5.17 -9.89
CA PRO A 53 14.70 5.15 -11.20
C PRO A 53 15.12 3.97 -12.07
N ALA A 54 16.40 3.61 -12.07
CA ALA A 54 16.91 2.49 -12.87
C ALA A 54 16.26 1.15 -12.49
N ILE A 55 16.02 0.91 -11.20
CA ILE A 55 15.36 -0.32 -10.72
C ILE A 55 13.89 -0.34 -11.16
N TYR A 56 13.18 0.78 -11.00
CA TYR A 56 11.78 0.89 -11.43
C TYR A 56 11.62 0.65 -12.93
N TRP A 57 12.47 1.28 -13.73
CA TRP A 57 12.45 1.12 -15.18
C TRP A 57 12.80 -0.31 -15.61
N ALA A 58 13.86 -0.89 -15.04
CA ALA A 58 14.28 -2.26 -15.37
C ALA A 58 13.20 -3.28 -15.01
N ASP A 59 12.64 -3.20 -13.80
CA ASP A 59 11.59 -4.11 -13.32
C ASP A 59 10.32 -3.99 -14.17
N PHE A 60 9.87 -2.76 -14.43
CA PHE A 60 8.68 -2.52 -15.26
C PHE A 60 8.85 -3.03 -16.69
N LEU A 61 9.92 -2.64 -17.36
CA LEU A 61 10.16 -3.04 -18.75
C LEU A 61 10.37 -4.57 -18.88
N ALA A 62 11.09 -5.20 -17.95
CA ALA A 62 11.23 -6.63 -17.89
C ALA A 62 9.88 -7.34 -17.69
N SER A 63 9.05 -6.82 -16.76
CA SER A 63 7.72 -7.39 -16.49
C SER A 63 6.80 -7.27 -17.71
N VAL A 64 6.82 -6.16 -18.41
CA VAL A 64 6.04 -5.95 -19.64
C VAL A 64 6.54 -6.86 -20.77
N ALA A 65 7.86 -6.93 -20.98
CA ALA A 65 8.45 -7.76 -22.03
C ALA A 65 8.19 -9.25 -21.80
N VAL A 66 8.42 -9.75 -20.59
CA VAL A 66 8.14 -11.13 -20.21
C VAL A 66 6.64 -11.41 -20.29
N GLY A 67 5.80 -10.49 -19.81
CA GLY A 67 4.35 -10.66 -19.81
C GLY A 67 3.77 -10.79 -21.22
N TYR A 68 4.01 -9.83 -22.09
CA TYR A 68 3.52 -9.89 -23.48
C TYR A 68 4.23 -10.95 -24.31
N GLY A 69 5.55 -11.17 -24.10
CA GLY A 69 6.29 -12.22 -24.77
C GLY A 69 5.74 -13.62 -24.43
N SER A 70 5.47 -13.86 -23.15
CA SER A 70 4.85 -15.11 -22.71
C SER A 70 3.40 -15.24 -23.19
N LEU A 71 2.62 -14.16 -23.21
CA LEU A 71 1.27 -14.18 -23.75
C LEU A 71 1.28 -14.58 -25.25
N ALA A 72 2.15 -13.97 -26.04
CA ALA A 72 2.35 -14.33 -27.44
C ALA A 72 2.80 -15.79 -27.57
N GLY A 73 3.73 -16.25 -26.74
CA GLY A 73 4.17 -17.63 -26.68
C GLY A 73 3.01 -18.59 -26.38
N ALA A 74 2.15 -18.28 -25.43
CA ALA A 74 0.98 -19.09 -25.08
C ALA A 74 -0.01 -19.26 -26.27
N ILE A 75 -0.13 -18.21 -27.11
CA ILE A 75 -1.03 -18.22 -28.26
C ILE A 75 -0.43 -19.05 -29.43
N ILE A 76 0.88 -18.97 -29.64
CA ILE A 76 1.54 -19.55 -30.81
C ILE A 76 1.88 -21.02 -30.59
N ILE A 77 2.18 -21.44 -29.36
CA ILE A 77 2.67 -22.80 -29.08
C ILE A 77 1.54 -23.83 -29.20
N GLN A 78 1.81 -24.91 -29.91
CA GLN A 78 0.79 -25.95 -30.14
C GLN A 78 0.64 -26.94 -28.97
N SER A 79 1.61 -26.97 -28.06
CA SER A 79 1.58 -27.85 -26.89
C SER A 79 0.72 -27.21 -25.79
N THR A 80 -0.41 -27.81 -25.44
CA THR A 80 -1.31 -27.33 -24.38
C THR A 80 -0.60 -27.17 -23.05
N GLY A 81 0.28 -28.10 -22.66
CA GLY A 81 1.02 -28.01 -21.43
C GLY A 81 1.94 -26.77 -21.37
N LEU A 82 2.67 -26.52 -22.46
CA LEU A 82 3.53 -25.34 -22.56
C LEU A 82 2.71 -24.05 -22.68
N ALA A 83 1.58 -24.05 -23.36
CA ALA A 83 0.69 -22.92 -23.47
C ALA A 83 0.18 -22.48 -22.06
N ILE A 84 -0.17 -23.44 -21.21
CA ILE A 84 -0.56 -23.17 -19.81
C ILE A 84 0.60 -22.55 -19.03
N VAL A 85 1.81 -23.10 -19.15
CA VAL A 85 3.00 -22.54 -18.47
C VAL A 85 3.26 -21.10 -18.90
N PHE A 86 3.27 -20.84 -20.21
CA PHE A 86 3.44 -19.48 -20.74
C PHE A 86 2.31 -18.55 -20.30
N GLY A 87 1.07 -19.02 -20.25
CA GLY A 87 -0.07 -18.28 -19.75
C GLY A 87 0.09 -17.86 -18.28
N LEU A 88 0.54 -18.78 -17.43
CA LEU A 88 0.82 -18.48 -16.01
C LEU A 88 1.93 -17.44 -15.85
N ILE A 89 3.03 -17.58 -16.62
CA ILE A 89 4.12 -16.58 -16.61
C ILE A 89 3.60 -15.22 -17.06
N ALA A 90 2.78 -15.17 -18.13
CA ALA A 90 2.19 -13.95 -18.63
C ALA A 90 1.34 -13.26 -17.56
N VAL A 91 0.46 -14.00 -16.89
CA VAL A 91 -0.40 -13.46 -15.82
C VAL A 91 0.44 -12.88 -14.68
N LEU A 92 1.44 -13.60 -14.18
CA LEU A 92 2.29 -13.14 -13.08
C LEU A 92 3.11 -11.90 -13.46
N ALA A 93 3.71 -11.89 -14.67
CA ALA A 93 4.51 -10.78 -15.13
C ALA A 93 3.65 -9.52 -15.40
N LEU A 94 2.47 -9.67 -16.02
CA LEU A 94 1.54 -8.56 -16.23
C LEU A 94 0.93 -8.07 -14.90
N TYR A 95 0.64 -8.96 -13.96
CA TYR A 95 0.24 -8.56 -12.62
C TYR A 95 1.34 -7.72 -11.93
N ARG A 96 2.60 -8.12 -12.05
CA ARG A 96 3.74 -7.34 -11.56
C ARG A 96 3.80 -5.96 -12.22
N ALA A 97 3.66 -5.87 -13.55
CA ALA A 97 3.59 -4.59 -14.26
C ALA A 97 2.42 -3.72 -13.80
N GLY A 98 1.26 -4.34 -13.53
CA GLY A 98 0.07 -3.66 -13.02
C GLY A 98 0.24 -3.10 -11.61
N SER A 99 0.98 -3.79 -10.74
CA SER A 99 1.18 -3.36 -9.35
C SER A 99 1.87 -2.00 -9.22
N PHE A 100 2.60 -1.54 -10.25
CA PHE A 100 3.18 -0.20 -10.31
C PHE A 100 2.14 0.93 -10.28
N ILE A 101 0.86 0.65 -10.52
CA ILE A 101 -0.19 1.68 -10.41
C ILE A 101 -0.24 2.26 -8.98
N HIS A 102 -0.05 1.42 -7.98
CA HIS A 102 0.01 1.86 -6.58
C HIS A 102 1.24 2.73 -6.33
N GLU A 103 2.40 2.33 -6.82
CA GLU A 103 3.64 3.11 -6.70
C GLU A 103 3.51 4.49 -7.36
N LEU A 104 2.86 4.56 -8.52
CA LEU A 104 2.65 5.81 -9.26
C LEU A 104 1.85 6.85 -8.45
N THR A 105 0.98 6.44 -7.54
CA THR A 105 0.20 7.35 -6.69
C THR A 105 1.01 7.93 -5.54
N HIS A 106 2.05 7.23 -5.08
CA HIS A 106 2.87 7.63 -3.94
C HIS A 106 4.20 8.28 -4.33
N VAL A 107 4.73 7.94 -5.51
CA VAL A 107 5.99 8.48 -6.00
C VAL A 107 5.77 9.86 -6.66
N ARG A 108 6.58 10.84 -6.28
CA ARG A 108 6.53 12.17 -6.92
C ARG A 108 6.81 12.03 -8.41
N ARG A 109 6.01 12.69 -9.27
CA ARG A 109 6.16 12.64 -10.74
C ARG A 109 7.57 12.97 -11.22
N ASN A 110 8.26 13.87 -10.53
CA ASN A 110 9.64 14.27 -10.87
C ASN A 110 10.69 13.23 -10.44
N ALA A 111 10.37 12.28 -9.57
CA ALA A 111 11.31 11.25 -9.14
C ALA A 111 11.51 10.15 -10.19
N LEU A 112 10.50 9.92 -11.05
CA LEU A 112 10.52 8.93 -12.13
C LEU A 112 10.08 9.61 -13.46
N PRO A 113 10.96 10.41 -14.11
CA PRO A 113 10.58 11.11 -15.33
C PRO A 113 10.14 10.14 -16.43
N GLY A 114 9.00 10.43 -17.08
CA GLY A 114 8.46 9.61 -18.16
C GLY A 114 7.80 8.29 -17.75
N PHE A 115 7.99 7.80 -16.52
CA PHE A 115 7.48 6.50 -16.09
C PHE A 115 5.96 6.43 -16.12
N HIS A 116 5.26 7.47 -15.69
CA HIS A 116 3.80 7.57 -15.79
C HIS A 116 3.28 7.39 -17.21
N PHE A 117 3.92 8.06 -18.16
CA PHE A 117 3.56 7.95 -19.58
C PHE A 117 3.82 6.54 -20.10
N ALA A 118 5.02 5.99 -19.85
CA ALA A 118 5.40 4.66 -20.29
C ALA A 118 4.48 3.58 -19.68
N TRP A 119 4.16 3.68 -18.40
CA TRP A 119 3.25 2.75 -17.74
C TRP A 119 1.85 2.78 -18.39
N ASN A 120 1.29 3.98 -18.61
CA ASN A 120 0.00 4.09 -19.29
C ASN A 120 0.05 3.55 -20.73
N ALA A 121 1.10 3.86 -21.49
CA ALA A 121 1.21 3.44 -22.89
C ALA A 121 1.42 1.92 -23.04
N LEU A 122 2.27 1.32 -22.20
CA LEU A 122 2.66 -0.09 -22.31
C LEU A 122 1.78 -1.05 -21.52
N PHE A 123 1.10 -0.57 -20.50
CA PHE A 123 0.26 -1.40 -19.63
C PHE A 123 -1.13 -0.81 -19.41
N GLY A 124 -1.25 0.39 -18.87
CA GLY A 124 -2.51 0.94 -18.40
C GLY A 124 -3.59 1.02 -19.49
N VAL A 125 -3.26 1.60 -20.65
CA VAL A 125 -4.22 1.72 -21.78
C VAL A 125 -4.48 0.36 -22.42
N PRO A 126 -3.48 -0.48 -22.75
CA PRO A 126 -3.72 -1.82 -23.28
C PRO A 126 -4.58 -2.72 -22.38
N MET A 127 -4.42 -2.60 -21.07
CA MET A 127 -5.20 -3.35 -20.08
C MET A 127 -6.51 -2.63 -19.66
N MET A 128 -6.84 -1.49 -20.27
CA MET A 128 -8.02 -0.66 -19.97
C MET A 128 -8.08 -0.18 -18.51
N ILE A 129 -6.93 0.01 -17.87
CA ILE A 129 -6.79 0.48 -16.47
C ILE A 129 -5.82 1.68 -16.44
N PRO A 130 -6.13 2.80 -17.11
CA PRO A 130 -5.23 3.94 -17.11
C PRO A 130 -5.09 4.56 -15.72
N SER A 131 -3.88 5.02 -15.36
CA SER A 131 -3.55 5.48 -14.01
C SER A 131 -4.41 6.65 -13.53
N PHE A 132 -4.86 7.53 -14.43
CA PHE A 132 -5.69 8.68 -14.06
C PHE A 132 -7.06 8.28 -13.48
N MET A 133 -7.60 7.12 -13.85
CA MET A 133 -8.83 6.61 -13.25
C MET A 133 -8.61 6.16 -11.79
N TYR A 134 -7.44 5.58 -11.52
CA TYR A 134 -7.08 5.11 -10.19
C TYR A 134 -6.68 6.24 -9.25
N GLU A 135 -5.89 7.22 -9.73
CA GLU A 135 -5.40 8.35 -8.93
C GLU A 135 -6.55 9.18 -8.32
N GLY A 136 -7.63 9.38 -9.07
CA GLY A 136 -8.82 10.10 -8.60
C GLY A 136 -9.49 9.44 -7.40
N ILE A 137 -9.68 8.13 -7.47
CA ILE A 137 -10.35 7.33 -6.42
C ILE A 137 -9.43 7.16 -5.21
N HIS A 138 -8.15 6.89 -5.43
CA HIS A 138 -7.17 6.66 -4.38
C HIS A 138 -6.96 7.90 -3.49
N SER A 139 -6.93 9.08 -4.09
CA SER A 139 -6.81 10.34 -3.34
C SER A 139 -8.02 10.63 -2.43
N ILE A 140 -9.21 10.16 -2.79
CA ILE A 140 -10.42 10.27 -1.97
C ILE A 140 -10.36 9.31 -0.78
N HIS A 141 -9.87 8.09 -1.00
CA HIS A 141 -9.75 7.06 0.05
C HIS A 141 -8.77 7.48 1.17
N HIS A 142 -7.68 8.16 0.83
CA HIS A 142 -6.72 8.67 1.81
C HIS A 142 -7.17 9.94 2.54
N ARG A 143 -8.26 10.59 2.13
CA ARG A 143 -8.86 11.72 2.85
C ARG A 143 -9.76 11.23 3.97
N THR A 144 -9.18 10.67 5.01
CA THR A 144 -9.83 10.14 6.23
C THR A 144 -10.70 11.13 7.00
N LYS A 145 -10.79 12.39 6.60
CA LYS A 145 -11.62 13.42 7.25
C LYS A 145 -13.06 13.51 6.72
N LYS A 146 -13.52 12.56 5.92
CA LYS A 146 -14.89 12.57 5.36
C LYS A 146 -15.77 11.39 5.79
N TYR A 147 -15.32 10.63 6.81
CA TYR A 147 -16.16 9.60 7.44
C TYR A 147 -16.28 9.88 8.93
#